data_c713c48cf3fc7601ad438c8c0be3bf55
#
_entry.id   c713c48cf3fc7601ad438c8c0be3bf55
#
_cell.length_a   1.000
_cell.length_b   1.000
_cell.length_c   1.000
_cell.angle_alpha   90.00
_cell.angle_beta   90.00
_cell.angle_gamma   90.00
#
_symmetry.space_group_name_H-M   'P 1'
#
loop_
_entity.id
_entity.type
_entity.pdbx_description
1 polymer ?
#
loop_
_entity_poly.entity_id
_entity_poly.type
_entity_poly.pdbx_seq_one_letter_code
_entity_poly.pdbx_strand_id
1 'polypeptide(L)'
;MRSKIFLALLLLTPLLVLLVSTLSFQSGYSPKYTKNNGIFFNEYFDTTDLSLIDGQENLKFEDGKWLFVTYAFEDAELEDALYLMRQLNVALNRDINKLKRAVVIQDMKILEDQLIDYPRTQAIIDAEGKLYKKLLDAGDESFFLEQKIFIIDPYGRAVMFFPVSMDPKLILKDLKVLI
;
A
#
# COMPACT_ATOMS: atom_id res chain seq x y z
N MET A 1 -37.14 -8.83 -42.72
CA MET A 1 -36.57 -9.88 -41.85
C MET A 1 -35.17 -9.51 -41.28
N ARG A 2 -34.24 -9.02 -42.09
CA ARG A 2 -32.86 -8.67 -41.65
C ARG A 2 -32.78 -7.59 -40.54
N SER A 3 -33.65 -6.56 -40.55
CA SER A 3 -33.62 -5.48 -39.55
C SER A 3 -34.07 -5.94 -38.17
N LYS A 4 -34.98 -6.88 -38.04
CA LYS A 4 -35.47 -7.41 -36.76
C LYS A 4 -34.40 -8.28 -36.10
N ILE A 5 -33.64 -9.04 -36.90
CA ILE A 5 -32.52 -9.86 -36.43
C ILE A 5 -31.37 -8.96 -35.95
N PHE A 6 -31.08 -7.88 -36.67
CA PHE A 6 -30.08 -6.90 -36.28
C PHE A 6 -30.43 -6.20 -34.98
N LEU A 7 -31.69 -5.81 -34.81
CA LEU A 7 -32.18 -5.19 -33.58
C LEU A 7 -32.09 -6.15 -32.36
N ALA A 8 -32.47 -7.41 -32.60
CA ALA A 8 -32.38 -8.45 -31.56
C ALA A 8 -30.93 -8.71 -31.15
N LEU A 9 -29.99 -8.78 -32.10
CA LEU A 9 -28.55 -8.91 -31.83
C LEU A 9 -28.01 -7.74 -31.04
N LEU A 10 -28.39 -6.51 -31.40
CA LEU A 10 -27.94 -5.28 -30.71
C LEU A 10 -28.45 -5.21 -29.27
N LEU A 11 -29.66 -5.72 -29.01
CA LEU A 11 -30.26 -5.81 -27.67
C LEU A 11 -29.62 -6.93 -26.81
N LEU A 12 -29.20 -8.02 -27.47
CA LEU A 12 -28.63 -9.20 -26.81
C LEU A 12 -27.14 -9.01 -26.42
N THR A 13 -26.40 -8.14 -27.14
CA THR A 13 -24.97 -7.92 -26.88
C THR A 13 -24.65 -7.46 -25.48
N PRO A 14 -25.31 -6.46 -24.88
CA PRO A 14 -24.98 -6.03 -23.50
C PRO A 14 -25.28 -7.14 -22.49
N LEU A 15 -26.33 -7.94 -22.73
CA LEU A 15 -26.70 -9.04 -21.83
C LEU A 15 -25.65 -10.17 -21.89
N LEU A 16 -25.12 -10.44 -23.08
CA LEU A 16 -24.07 -11.43 -23.31
C LEU A 16 -22.74 -10.99 -22.68
N VAL A 17 -22.39 -9.71 -22.78
CA VAL A 17 -21.19 -9.14 -22.16
C VAL A 17 -21.28 -9.24 -20.64
N LEU A 18 -22.44 -8.89 -20.05
CA LEU A 18 -22.66 -9.04 -18.61
C LEU A 18 -22.51 -10.49 -18.15
N LEU A 19 -23.11 -11.42 -18.89
CA LEU A 19 -23.07 -12.84 -18.57
C LEU A 19 -21.65 -13.40 -18.64
N VAL A 20 -20.90 -13.09 -19.69
CA VAL A 20 -19.50 -13.50 -19.85
C VAL A 20 -18.62 -12.87 -18.78
N SER A 21 -18.80 -11.59 -18.46
CA SER A 21 -18.06 -10.89 -17.43
C SER A 21 -18.30 -11.52 -16.05
N THR A 22 -19.57 -11.83 -15.73
CA THR A 22 -19.92 -12.45 -14.44
C THR A 22 -19.34 -13.86 -14.31
N LEU A 23 -19.42 -14.66 -15.36
CA LEU A 23 -18.83 -16.01 -15.39
C LEU A 23 -17.31 -15.96 -15.28
N SER A 24 -16.65 -15.02 -15.96
CA SER A 24 -15.19 -14.84 -15.87
C SER A 24 -14.78 -14.44 -14.45
N PHE A 25 -15.53 -13.54 -13.80
CA PHE A 25 -15.26 -13.15 -12.42
C PHE A 25 -15.46 -14.32 -11.45
N GLN A 26 -16.53 -15.09 -11.59
CA GLN A 26 -16.81 -16.27 -10.75
C GLN A 26 -15.80 -17.42 -10.96
N SER A 27 -15.22 -17.53 -12.15
CA SER A 27 -14.18 -18.53 -12.46
C SER A 27 -12.79 -18.15 -11.92
N GLY A 28 -12.67 -17.00 -11.21
CA GLY A 28 -11.39 -16.52 -10.68
C GLY A 28 -10.44 -15.97 -11.77
N TYR A 29 -10.94 -15.72 -12.98
CA TYR A 29 -10.16 -15.10 -14.04
C TYR A 29 -9.94 -13.63 -13.70
N SER A 30 -8.74 -13.31 -13.22
CA SER A 30 -8.28 -11.93 -13.08
C SER A 30 -7.18 -11.64 -14.11
N PRO A 31 -7.13 -10.41 -14.68
CA PRO A 31 -6.05 -10.05 -15.59
C PRO A 31 -4.70 -10.19 -14.85
N LYS A 32 -3.80 -11.03 -15.37
CA LYS A 32 -2.48 -11.28 -14.78
C LYS A 32 -1.53 -10.07 -14.84
N TYR A 33 -1.91 -9.02 -15.58
CA TYR A 33 -1.08 -7.84 -15.75
C TYR A 33 -1.74 -6.64 -15.11
N THR A 34 -1.27 -6.26 -13.94
CA THR A 34 -1.52 -4.95 -13.37
C THR A 34 -0.54 -3.96 -13.99
N LYS A 35 -0.96 -2.72 -14.21
CA LYS A 35 -0.05 -1.63 -14.67
C LYS A 35 0.85 -1.11 -13.56
N ASN A 36 0.75 -1.67 -12.38
CA ASN A 36 1.48 -1.25 -11.19
C ASN A 36 2.88 -1.89 -11.18
N ASN A 37 3.85 -1.15 -10.70
CA ASN A 37 5.23 -1.62 -10.55
C ASN A 37 5.46 -2.19 -9.14
N GLY A 38 4.71 -1.70 -8.14
CA GLY A 38 4.71 -2.25 -6.79
C GLY A 38 4.05 -3.62 -6.72
N ILE A 39 4.37 -4.35 -5.68
CA ILE A 39 3.91 -5.72 -5.41
C ILE A 39 2.69 -5.61 -4.49
N PHE A 40 1.57 -6.18 -4.91
CA PHE A 40 0.40 -6.29 -4.03
C PHE A 40 0.63 -7.34 -2.97
N PHE A 41 0.09 -7.11 -1.78
CA PHE A 41 -0.02 -8.18 -0.81
C PHE A 41 -0.92 -9.30 -1.36
N ASN A 42 -0.61 -10.55 -1.03
CA ASN A 42 -1.41 -11.70 -1.46
C ASN A 42 -2.87 -11.58 -1.02
N GLU A 43 -3.07 -11.04 0.19
CA GLU A 43 -4.35 -10.65 0.74
C GLU A 43 -4.22 -9.26 1.35
N TYR A 44 -5.16 -8.37 1.04
CA TYR A 44 -5.24 -7.08 1.72
C TYR A 44 -5.63 -7.33 3.18
N PHE A 45 -4.91 -6.73 4.10
CA PHE A 45 -5.23 -6.85 5.51
C PHE A 45 -5.50 -5.49 6.13
N ASP A 46 -6.41 -5.49 7.10
CA ASP A 46 -6.78 -4.31 7.87
C ASP A 46 -5.76 -4.10 8.99
N THR A 47 -5.31 -2.86 9.14
CA THR A 47 -4.37 -2.45 10.20
C THR A 47 -5.07 -1.78 11.38
N THR A 48 -6.37 -1.49 11.28
CA THR A 48 -7.14 -0.80 12.33
C THR A 48 -7.25 -1.63 13.61
N ASP A 49 -7.30 -2.96 13.48
CA ASP A 49 -7.42 -3.89 14.60
C ASP A 49 -6.08 -4.33 15.22
N LEU A 50 -4.96 -3.80 14.71
CA LEU A 50 -3.62 -4.25 15.12
C LEU A 50 -3.09 -3.55 16.37
N SER A 51 -3.88 -2.66 17.00
CA SER A 51 -3.46 -1.90 18.21
C SER A 51 -2.16 -1.11 18.01
N LEU A 52 -1.98 -0.53 16.82
CA LEU A 52 -0.83 0.32 16.51
C LEU A 52 -0.96 1.64 17.26
N ILE A 53 0.12 2.12 17.87
CA ILE A 53 0.13 3.32 18.72
C ILE A 53 0.86 4.45 18.00
N ASP A 54 0.19 5.60 17.83
CA ASP A 54 0.76 6.87 17.38
C ASP A 54 0.80 7.85 18.56
N GLY A 55 1.98 8.09 19.08
CA GLY A 55 2.17 8.87 20.31
C GLY A 55 1.57 8.20 21.54
N GLN A 56 0.42 8.66 22.01
CA GLN A 56 -0.29 8.11 23.19
C GLN A 56 -1.63 7.46 22.85
N GLU A 57 -2.05 7.49 21.59
CA GLU A 57 -3.34 6.98 21.14
C GLU A 57 -3.17 5.88 20.10
N ASN A 58 -4.22 5.08 19.90
CA ASN A 58 -4.28 4.15 18.79
C ASN A 58 -4.27 4.91 17.46
N LEU A 59 -3.53 4.39 16.49
CA LEU A 59 -3.50 4.93 15.13
C LEU A 59 -4.91 4.98 14.54
N LYS A 60 -5.31 6.17 14.03
CA LYS A 60 -6.62 6.41 13.45
C LYS A 60 -6.49 6.82 11.98
N PHE A 61 -7.42 6.34 11.15
CA PHE A 61 -7.51 6.61 9.72
C PHE A 61 -8.72 7.52 9.42
N GLU A 62 -8.82 8.65 10.12
CA GLU A 62 -9.98 9.56 10.03
C GLU A 62 -9.74 10.77 9.12
N ASP A 63 -8.50 11.01 8.70
CA ASP A 63 -8.11 12.22 7.95
C ASP A 63 -8.14 12.05 6.42
N GLY A 64 -8.55 10.88 5.94
CA GLY A 64 -8.65 10.57 4.51
C GLY A 64 -7.31 10.53 3.77
N LYS A 65 -6.19 10.38 4.48
CA LYS A 65 -4.86 10.35 3.89
C LYS A 65 -4.32 8.94 3.78
N TRP A 66 -3.50 8.76 2.76
CA TRP A 66 -2.69 7.56 2.60
C TRP A 66 -1.51 7.59 3.58
N LEU A 67 -1.08 6.42 4.03
CA LEU A 67 0.07 6.27 4.90
C LEU A 67 1.17 5.46 4.19
N PHE A 68 2.34 6.06 4.01
CA PHE A 68 3.51 5.45 3.41
C PHE A 68 4.44 5.01 4.53
N VAL A 69 4.65 3.71 4.67
CA VAL A 69 5.16 3.10 5.89
C VAL A 69 6.36 2.23 5.60
N THR A 70 7.34 2.28 6.48
CA THR A 70 8.40 1.28 6.55
C THR A 70 8.43 0.65 7.95
N TYR A 71 8.76 -0.64 8.04
CA TYR A 71 8.92 -1.33 9.31
C TYR A 71 10.42 -1.39 9.64
N ALA A 72 10.82 -0.79 10.74
CA ALA A 72 12.21 -0.79 11.17
C ALA A 72 12.53 -2.03 11.99
N PHE A 73 13.45 -2.85 11.52
CA PHE A 73 13.96 -4.00 12.27
C PHE A 73 15.49 -4.11 12.28
N GLU A 74 16.18 -3.40 11.38
CA GLU A 74 17.64 -3.24 11.39
C GLU A 74 18.03 -1.80 11.00
N ASP A 75 19.04 -1.23 11.64
CA ASP A 75 19.38 0.20 11.51
C ASP A 75 19.93 0.59 10.13
N ALA A 76 20.67 -0.31 9.48
CA ALA A 76 21.48 0.04 8.31
C ALA A 76 20.67 0.40 7.05
N GLU A 77 19.49 -0.22 6.85
CA GLU A 77 18.67 0.00 5.65
C GLU A 77 17.52 0.98 5.90
N LEU A 78 17.28 1.34 7.17
CA LEU A 78 16.18 2.24 7.53
C LEU A 78 16.40 3.66 7.01
N GLU A 79 17.64 4.16 7.06
CA GLU A 79 17.96 5.50 6.57
C GLU A 79 17.66 5.65 5.08
N ASP A 80 18.00 4.67 4.26
CA ASP A 80 17.69 4.66 2.83
C ASP A 80 16.19 4.67 2.57
N ALA A 81 15.41 3.91 3.36
CA ALA A 81 13.95 3.91 3.28
C ALA A 81 13.35 5.28 3.65
N LEU A 82 13.79 5.88 4.75
CA LEU A 82 13.33 7.20 5.20
C LEU A 82 13.67 8.29 4.19
N TYR A 83 14.89 8.26 3.63
CA TYR A 83 15.31 9.18 2.59
C TYR A 83 14.45 9.02 1.33
N LEU A 84 14.26 7.80 0.85
CA LEU A 84 13.44 7.50 -0.33
C LEU A 84 11.98 7.95 -0.11
N MET A 85 11.38 7.65 1.03
CA MET A 85 10.03 8.08 1.40
C MET A 85 9.90 9.60 1.40
N ARG A 86 10.90 10.32 1.91
CA ARG A 86 10.94 11.79 1.87
C ARG A 86 10.98 12.32 0.44
N GLN A 87 11.88 11.77 -0.41
CA GLN A 87 12.02 12.20 -1.81
C GLN A 87 10.74 11.96 -2.60
N LEU A 88 10.14 10.79 -2.46
CA LEU A 88 8.89 10.45 -3.15
C LEU A 88 7.72 11.33 -2.70
N ASN A 89 7.60 11.58 -1.39
CA ASN A 89 6.55 12.46 -0.86
C ASN A 89 6.69 13.90 -1.40
N VAL A 90 7.91 14.44 -1.45
CA VAL A 90 8.17 15.77 -2.04
C VAL A 90 7.87 15.78 -3.55
N ALA A 91 8.20 14.70 -4.27
CA ALA A 91 7.96 14.58 -5.70
C ALA A 91 6.47 14.47 -6.08
N LEU A 92 5.58 14.20 -5.13
CA LEU A 92 4.12 14.30 -5.32
C LEU A 92 3.62 15.74 -5.51
N ASN A 93 4.42 16.74 -5.14
CA ASN A 93 4.15 18.15 -5.35
C ASN A 93 2.78 18.59 -4.77
N ARG A 94 1.76 18.79 -5.62
CA ARG A 94 0.41 19.22 -5.17
C ARG A 94 -0.27 18.23 -4.23
N ASP A 95 0.04 16.95 -4.38
CA ASP A 95 -0.57 15.85 -3.61
C ASP A 95 0.25 15.46 -2.36
N ILE A 96 1.31 16.22 -2.04
CA ILE A 96 2.20 15.97 -0.89
C ILE A 96 1.44 15.80 0.45
N ASN A 97 0.35 16.52 0.62
CA ASN A 97 -0.44 16.48 1.85
C ASN A 97 -1.43 15.30 1.92
N LYS A 98 -1.61 14.57 0.82
CA LYS A 98 -2.46 13.38 0.79
C LYS A 98 -1.75 12.13 1.26
N LEU A 99 -0.41 12.17 1.37
CA LEU A 99 0.44 11.06 1.80
C LEU A 99 1.21 11.44 3.06
N LYS A 100 0.93 10.75 4.15
CA LYS A 100 1.73 10.81 5.38
C LYS A 100 2.85 9.79 5.30
N ARG A 101 3.93 10.03 6.04
CA ARG A 101 5.04 9.09 6.20
C ARG A 101 5.08 8.58 7.61
N ALA A 102 5.31 7.29 7.78
CA ALA A 102 5.47 6.67 9.09
C ALA A 102 6.55 5.59 9.08
N VAL A 103 7.13 5.40 10.24
CA VAL A 103 7.98 4.26 10.53
C VAL A 103 7.36 3.47 11.67
N VAL A 104 7.25 2.16 11.49
CA VAL A 104 6.76 1.26 12.54
C VAL A 104 7.93 0.60 13.23
N ILE A 105 7.89 0.55 14.55
CA ILE A 105 8.91 0.02 15.43
C ILE A 105 8.29 -0.82 16.53
N GLN A 106 9.04 -1.74 17.09
CA GLN A 106 8.64 -2.46 18.30
C GLN A 106 9.05 -1.74 19.59
N ASP A 107 10.19 -1.04 19.60
CA ASP A 107 10.69 -0.30 20.76
C ASP A 107 11.20 1.09 20.34
N MET A 108 10.71 2.14 21.01
CA MET A 108 11.04 3.55 20.72
C MET A 108 12.51 3.91 20.84
N LYS A 109 13.30 3.16 21.61
CA LYS A 109 14.69 3.53 21.92
C LYS A 109 15.63 3.56 20.70
N ILE A 110 15.24 2.94 19.62
CA ILE A 110 16.07 2.74 18.42
C ILE A 110 16.01 3.94 17.47
N LEU A 111 15.01 4.81 17.58
CA LEU A 111 14.62 5.71 16.49
C LEU A 111 14.73 7.22 16.77
N GLU A 112 14.88 7.65 18.01
CA GLU A 112 14.81 9.09 18.33
C GLU A 112 15.85 9.91 17.57
N ASP A 113 17.08 9.42 17.46
CA ASP A 113 18.16 10.13 16.77
C ASP A 113 17.99 10.17 15.26
N GLN A 114 17.46 9.10 14.65
CA GLN A 114 17.27 9.01 13.19
C GLN A 114 16.12 9.88 12.70
N LEU A 115 15.06 10.07 13.50
CA LEU A 115 13.90 10.88 13.11
C LEU A 115 14.15 12.39 13.18
N ILE A 116 15.23 12.85 13.81
CA ILE A 116 15.60 14.27 13.85
C ILE A 116 15.72 14.85 12.44
N ASP A 117 16.31 14.10 11.51
CA ASP A 117 16.48 14.51 10.11
C ASP A 117 15.20 14.34 9.25
N TYR A 118 14.18 13.67 9.79
CA TYR A 118 12.92 13.38 9.10
C TYR A 118 11.68 13.85 9.88
N PRO A 119 11.56 15.16 10.19
CA PRO A 119 10.57 15.70 11.16
C PRO A 119 9.10 15.51 10.77
N ARG A 120 8.81 15.10 9.55
CA ARG A 120 7.43 14.82 9.08
C ARG A 120 7.13 13.32 9.01
N THR A 121 7.97 12.49 9.60
CA THR A 121 7.74 11.04 9.67
C THR A 121 7.23 10.70 11.06
N GLN A 122 6.07 10.05 11.14
CA GLN A 122 5.46 9.62 12.39
C GLN A 122 6.13 8.32 12.86
N ALA A 123 6.39 8.20 14.15
CA ALA A 123 6.79 6.93 14.77
C ALA A 123 5.53 6.21 15.26
N ILE A 124 5.31 4.99 14.79
CA ILE A 124 4.19 4.13 15.17
C ILE A 124 4.75 2.91 15.89
N ILE A 125 4.16 2.55 17.02
CA ILE A 125 4.61 1.43 17.84
C ILE A 125 3.72 0.21 17.59
N ASP A 126 4.33 -0.90 17.22
CA ASP A 126 3.73 -2.24 17.13
C ASP A 126 4.17 -3.08 18.34
N ALA A 127 3.72 -2.70 19.55
CA ALA A 127 4.17 -3.30 20.80
C ALA A 127 3.92 -4.82 20.89
N GLU A 128 2.86 -5.30 20.27
CA GLU A 128 2.48 -6.72 20.27
C GLU A 128 3.04 -7.51 19.08
N GLY A 129 3.73 -6.85 18.14
CA GLY A 129 4.24 -7.45 16.91
C GLY A 129 3.14 -8.00 15.99
N LYS A 130 1.93 -7.48 16.10
CA LYS A 130 0.79 -7.94 15.29
C LYS A 130 0.96 -7.56 13.81
N LEU A 131 1.42 -6.34 13.55
CA LEU A 131 1.69 -5.89 12.18
C LEU A 131 2.85 -6.69 11.59
N TYR A 132 3.92 -6.92 12.36
CA TYR A 132 5.04 -7.76 11.95
C TYR A 132 4.57 -9.13 11.44
N LYS A 133 3.71 -9.82 12.22
CA LYS A 133 3.15 -11.13 11.84
C LYS A 133 2.29 -11.03 10.58
N LYS A 134 1.45 -10.00 10.48
CA LYS A 134 0.62 -9.79 9.29
C LYS A 134 1.45 -9.54 8.02
N LEU A 135 2.54 -8.80 8.13
CA LEU A 135 3.47 -8.55 7.02
C LEU A 135 4.18 -9.83 6.57
N LEU A 136 4.55 -10.72 7.49
CA LEU A 136 5.08 -12.05 7.17
C LEU A 136 4.05 -12.92 6.45
N ASP A 137 2.82 -12.97 6.98
CA ASP A 137 1.75 -13.81 6.42
C ASP A 137 1.32 -13.35 5.03
N ALA A 138 1.17 -12.03 4.82
CA ALA A 138 0.66 -11.45 3.58
C ALA A 138 1.74 -11.16 2.52
N GLY A 139 2.98 -10.92 2.96
CA GLY A 139 4.09 -10.52 2.11
C GLY A 139 5.07 -11.64 1.73
N ASP A 140 4.79 -12.89 2.19
CA ASP A 140 5.70 -14.01 2.10
C ASP A 140 6.92 -13.91 3.05
N GLU A 141 7.59 -15.04 3.33
CA GLU A 141 8.79 -15.12 4.20
C GLU A 141 9.94 -14.20 3.74
N SER A 142 9.97 -13.87 2.45
CA SER A 142 10.94 -12.95 1.88
C SER A 142 10.68 -11.47 2.20
N PHE A 143 9.58 -11.11 2.86
CA PHE A 143 9.20 -9.70 3.07
C PHE A 143 10.29 -8.93 3.82
N PHE A 144 10.91 -9.53 4.82
CA PHE A 144 11.95 -8.91 5.64
C PHE A 144 13.39 -9.25 5.24
N LEU A 145 13.61 -9.89 4.06
CA LEU A 145 14.97 -10.14 3.53
C LEU A 145 15.65 -8.85 3.03
N GLU A 146 14.88 -7.84 2.70
CA GLU A 146 15.34 -6.50 2.33
C GLU A 146 14.35 -5.47 2.87
N GLN A 147 14.82 -4.25 3.09
CA GLN A 147 13.96 -3.17 3.54
C GLN A 147 12.88 -2.84 2.51
N LYS A 148 11.63 -2.78 2.94
CA LYS A 148 10.47 -2.47 2.10
C LYS A 148 9.69 -1.29 2.65
N ILE A 149 9.05 -0.58 1.73
CA ILE A 149 8.10 0.47 2.03
C ILE A 149 6.75 -0.02 1.53
N PHE A 150 5.71 0.06 2.36
CA PHE A 150 4.36 -0.33 1.99
C PHE A 150 3.39 0.84 2.15
N ILE A 151 2.24 0.73 1.50
CA ILE A 151 1.24 1.77 1.52
C ILE A 151 -0.05 1.26 2.15
N ILE A 152 -0.60 2.06 3.07
CA ILE A 152 -1.89 1.83 3.71
C ILE A 152 -2.87 2.88 3.18
N ASP A 153 -4.05 2.43 2.79
CA ASP A 153 -5.10 3.30 2.27
C ASP A 153 -5.78 4.14 3.39
N PRO A 154 -6.60 5.14 3.03
CA PRO A 154 -7.30 5.98 4.01
C PRO A 154 -8.29 5.23 4.91
N TYR A 155 -8.55 3.97 4.64
CA TYR A 155 -9.43 3.11 5.45
C TYR A 155 -8.64 2.16 6.37
N GLY A 156 -7.31 2.23 6.36
CA GLY A 156 -6.45 1.38 7.19
C GLY A 156 -6.05 0.06 6.55
N ARG A 157 -6.26 -0.15 5.24
CA ARG A 157 -5.90 -1.40 4.58
C ARG A 157 -4.51 -1.31 3.96
N ALA A 158 -3.65 -2.28 4.27
CA ALA A 158 -2.36 -2.44 3.60
C ALA A 158 -2.59 -2.99 2.18
N VAL A 159 -2.11 -2.27 1.16
CA VAL A 159 -2.47 -2.52 -0.25
C VAL A 159 -1.31 -3.14 -1.01
N MET A 160 -0.15 -2.51 -1.00
CA MET A 160 1.03 -2.94 -1.76
C MET A 160 2.32 -2.48 -1.09
N PHE A 161 3.41 -3.07 -1.53
CA PHE A 161 4.74 -2.72 -1.04
C PHE A 161 5.75 -2.55 -2.18
N PHE A 162 6.85 -1.89 -1.87
CA PHE A 162 7.94 -1.56 -2.78
C PHE A 162 9.26 -1.89 -2.09
N PRO A 163 10.14 -2.69 -2.70
CA PRO A 163 11.53 -2.80 -2.25
C PRO A 163 12.22 -1.43 -2.30
N VAL A 164 13.05 -1.11 -1.33
CA VAL A 164 13.83 0.15 -1.33
C VAL A 164 14.78 0.22 -2.52
N SER A 165 15.22 -0.93 -3.02
CA SER A 165 16.06 -1.08 -4.22
C SER A 165 15.35 -0.75 -5.54
N MET A 166 14.01 -0.59 -5.55
CA MET A 166 13.23 -0.28 -6.75
C MET A 166 13.51 1.14 -7.27
N ASP A 167 13.50 1.32 -8.61
CA ASP A 167 13.63 2.64 -9.23
C ASP A 167 12.55 3.62 -8.66
N PRO A 168 12.95 4.72 -8.03
CA PRO A 168 12.03 5.70 -7.44
C PRO A 168 10.99 6.25 -8.42
N LYS A 169 11.30 6.31 -9.72
CA LYS A 169 10.37 6.77 -10.76
C LYS A 169 9.19 5.82 -10.93
N LEU A 170 9.41 4.52 -10.77
CA LEU A 170 8.36 3.51 -10.85
C LEU A 170 7.44 3.59 -9.64
N ILE A 171 8.01 3.74 -8.44
CA ILE A 171 7.24 3.95 -7.20
C ILE A 171 6.40 5.23 -7.31
N LEU A 172 7.02 6.34 -7.74
CA LEU A 172 6.31 7.62 -7.90
C LEU A 172 5.16 7.53 -8.90
N LYS A 173 5.32 6.75 -9.97
CA LYS A 173 4.26 6.53 -10.95
C LYS A 173 3.05 5.86 -10.33
N ASP A 174 3.27 4.83 -9.50
CA ASP A 174 2.19 4.12 -8.82
C ASP A 174 1.54 5.01 -7.76
N LEU A 175 2.30 5.72 -6.95
CA LEU A 175 1.79 6.67 -5.97
C LEU A 175 0.88 7.74 -6.60
N LYS A 176 1.23 8.28 -7.77
CA LYS A 176 0.41 9.27 -8.49
C LYS A 176 -0.91 8.72 -9.04
N VAL A 177 -1.03 7.41 -9.16
CA VAL A 177 -2.27 6.76 -9.59
C VAL A 177 -3.17 6.45 -8.40
N LEU A 178 -2.56 6.16 -7.23
CA LEU A 178 -3.28 5.78 -6.01
C LEU A 178 -3.83 7.00 -5.26
N ILE A 179 -3.10 8.11 -5.26
CA ILE A 179 -3.33 9.33 -4.48
C ILE A 179 -3.95 10.42 -5.35
#